data_08111fa9380e87e45b5d0220388d072c
#
_entry.id   08111fa9380e87e45b5d0220388d072c
#
_cell.length_a   1.000
_cell.length_b   1.000
_cell.length_c   1.000
_cell.angle_alpha   90.00
_cell.angle_beta   90.00
_cell.angle_gamma   90.00
#
_symmetry.space_group_name_H-M   'P 1'
#
loop_
_entity.id
_entity.type
_entity.pdbx_description
1 polymer ?
#
loop_
_entity_poly.entity_id
_entity_poly.type
_entity_poly.pdbx_seq_one_letter_code
_entity_poly.pdbx_strand_id
1 'polypeptide(L)'
;MHGARVLIIGLSAVIVVLALALVTMTIGRFATPAAIDEPAAVNVLANSDDDCVTCHRLQTPGIVEQYGHSTMAAAGVSCQDCHVVDEGYPGSVPHEGLFVLNQPTTAICQNCHVQEVAQFNQSRHGLPAYVAYAGEDVLTAAQKEIYASIPEGGNDPEATRARNALHQLEGEAITRFACESCHDIGKPAADGSVGQCTSCHLRHEFSLEQARKPETCNYCHIGPDHPQWEIYQESPHGIAYATGGDRWHWDAEPGTLTAADFPAPTCATCHMSGFGSAGTTHDIGDRLTWFLFAPISSRRPAWQDNRVRMQGVCRECHNQNFITEFYIAADAATEQVNAWVSESNALIAPLKEHDLLTAAPFDEPIDFTHFDLWHHWGRTAKFGVWMQGPDYVQWHGAYEILRDMATLRVEVQEKLDQAGLESAPSE
;
A
#
# COMPACT_ATOMS: atom_id res chain seq x y z
N MET A 1 -17.17 40.28 63.28
CA MET A 1 -16.19 40.09 62.16
C MET A 1 -15.35 38.81 62.28
N HIS A 2 -15.26 38.13 63.41
CA HIS A 2 -14.49 36.89 63.60
C HIS A 2 -15.13 35.65 62.93
N GLY A 3 -16.46 35.50 63.01
CA GLY A 3 -17.16 34.34 62.50
C GLY A 3 -17.11 34.20 60.96
N ALA A 4 -17.13 35.32 60.22
CA ALA A 4 -17.07 35.29 58.72
C ALA A 4 -15.68 34.89 58.22
N ARG A 5 -14.60 35.24 58.94
CA ARG A 5 -13.21 34.84 58.58
C ARG A 5 -12.96 33.35 58.80
N VAL A 6 -13.51 32.76 59.84
CA VAL A 6 -13.40 31.32 60.12
C VAL A 6 -14.16 30.52 59.08
N LEU A 7 -15.37 30.99 58.65
CA LEU A 7 -16.17 30.34 57.61
C LEU A 7 -15.47 30.37 56.25
N ILE A 8 -14.86 31.50 55.87
CA ILE A 8 -14.11 31.63 54.59
C ILE A 8 -12.89 30.73 54.57
N ILE A 9 -12.13 30.65 55.68
CA ILE A 9 -10.95 29.78 55.75
C ILE A 9 -11.36 28.29 55.66
N GLY A 10 -12.44 27.91 56.35
CA GLY A 10 -12.98 26.54 56.25
C GLY A 10 -13.44 26.17 54.85
N LEU A 11 -14.15 27.09 54.16
CA LEU A 11 -14.62 26.85 52.78
C LEU A 11 -13.46 26.75 51.80
N SER A 12 -12.43 27.57 51.95
CA SER A 12 -11.22 27.53 51.12
C SER A 12 -10.44 26.22 51.29
N ALA A 13 -10.32 25.72 52.53
CA ALA A 13 -9.66 24.43 52.81
C ALA A 13 -10.42 23.25 52.17
N VAL A 14 -11.74 23.24 52.21
CA VAL A 14 -12.59 22.21 51.56
C VAL A 14 -12.43 22.24 50.03
N ILE A 15 -12.43 23.44 49.43
CA ILE A 15 -12.22 23.59 47.97
C ILE A 15 -10.83 23.06 47.54
N VAL A 16 -9.78 23.35 48.31
CA VAL A 16 -8.41 22.85 48.04
C VAL A 16 -8.36 21.34 48.17
N VAL A 17 -8.99 20.73 49.17
CA VAL A 17 -9.02 19.27 49.33
C VAL A 17 -9.83 18.61 48.20
N LEU A 18 -10.95 19.19 47.78
CA LEU A 18 -11.72 18.68 46.64
C LEU A 18 -10.97 18.83 45.30
N ALA A 19 -10.25 19.93 45.11
CA ALA A 19 -9.41 20.13 43.93
C ALA A 19 -8.26 19.15 43.91
N LEU A 20 -7.59 18.89 45.02
CA LEU A 20 -6.54 17.87 45.14
C LEU A 20 -7.06 16.45 44.90
N ALA A 21 -8.24 16.13 45.45
CA ALA A 21 -8.89 14.85 45.22
C ALA A 21 -9.30 14.65 43.72
N LEU A 22 -9.77 15.73 43.08
CA LEU A 22 -10.08 15.70 41.63
C LEU A 22 -8.84 15.53 40.78
N VAL A 23 -7.72 16.20 41.12
CA VAL A 23 -6.44 16.07 40.43
C VAL A 23 -5.85 14.65 40.62
N THR A 24 -5.94 14.09 41.83
CA THR A 24 -5.49 12.70 42.04
C THR A 24 -6.36 11.67 41.32
N MET A 25 -7.71 11.89 41.25
CA MET A 25 -8.59 11.04 40.46
C MET A 25 -8.36 11.17 38.93
N THR A 26 -8.04 12.37 38.45
CA THR A 26 -7.71 12.54 37.01
C THR A 26 -6.33 11.98 36.69
N ILE A 27 -5.34 12.18 37.52
CA ILE A 27 -4.00 11.55 37.32
C ILE A 27 -4.10 10.02 37.39
N GLY A 28 -4.90 9.46 38.31
CA GLY A 28 -5.14 8.02 38.39
C GLY A 28 -5.90 7.44 37.18
N ARG A 29 -6.65 8.27 36.43
CA ARG A 29 -7.32 7.86 35.19
C ARG A 29 -6.41 7.93 33.95
N PHE A 30 -5.31 8.66 34.02
CA PHE A 30 -4.27 8.72 33.01
C PHE A 30 -3.04 7.84 33.37
N ALA A 31 -3.14 7.03 34.43
CA ALA A 31 -2.20 5.94 34.58
C ALA A 31 -2.38 5.05 33.33
N THR A 32 -1.43 5.10 32.43
CA THR A 32 -1.31 4.14 31.36
C THR A 32 -1.54 2.75 31.94
N PRO A 33 -2.42 1.92 31.36
CA PRO A 33 -2.46 0.52 31.74
C PRO A 33 -1.02 0.04 31.73
N ALA A 34 -0.59 -0.63 32.79
CA ALA A 34 0.70 -1.27 32.80
C ALA A 34 0.81 -2.03 31.49
N ALA A 35 1.84 -1.71 30.71
CA ALA A 35 2.21 -2.54 29.59
C ALA A 35 2.21 -3.97 30.15
N ILE A 36 1.44 -4.86 29.55
CA ILE A 36 1.58 -6.28 29.81
C ILE A 36 3.01 -6.52 29.39
N ASP A 37 3.93 -6.72 30.36
CA ASP A 37 5.28 -7.20 30.08
C ASP A 37 5.10 -8.58 29.44
N GLU A 38 4.89 -8.59 28.13
CA GLU A 38 5.17 -9.80 27.37
C GLU A 38 6.65 -10.11 27.61
N PRO A 39 6.98 -11.34 28.00
CA PRO A 39 8.39 -11.70 28.18
C PRO A 39 9.08 -11.37 26.87
N ALA A 40 10.06 -10.47 26.90
CA ALA A 40 10.83 -10.09 25.72
C ALA A 40 11.26 -11.38 25.01
N ALA A 41 10.91 -11.49 23.73
CA ALA A 41 11.25 -12.68 22.95
C ALA A 41 12.74 -12.98 23.15
N VAL A 42 13.06 -14.24 23.48
CA VAL A 42 14.44 -14.60 23.79
C VAL A 42 15.28 -14.50 22.53
N ASN A 43 16.34 -13.71 22.54
CA ASN A 43 17.31 -13.68 21.44
C ASN A 43 18.04 -15.04 21.39
N VAL A 44 17.64 -15.88 20.42
CA VAL A 44 18.20 -17.24 20.27
C VAL A 44 19.67 -17.24 19.87
N LEU A 45 20.20 -16.14 19.35
CA LEU A 45 21.60 -15.97 18.98
C LEU A 45 22.47 -15.41 20.11
N ALA A 46 21.93 -15.07 21.28
CA ALA A 46 22.66 -14.41 22.36
C ALA A 46 23.96 -15.15 22.77
N ASN A 47 23.95 -16.48 22.73
CA ASN A 47 25.08 -17.34 23.07
C ASN A 47 25.58 -18.20 21.88
N SER A 48 25.32 -17.75 20.64
CA SER A 48 25.77 -18.47 19.46
C SER A 48 27.28 -18.34 19.27
N ASP A 49 27.94 -19.47 18.95
CA ASP A 49 29.35 -19.57 18.58
C ASP A 49 29.56 -19.54 17.07
N ASP A 50 28.50 -19.32 16.27
CA ASP A 50 28.58 -19.18 14.81
C ASP A 50 29.50 -18.03 14.44
N ASP A 51 30.40 -18.26 13.47
CA ASP A 51 31.44 -17.30 13.08
C ASP A 51 30.83 -16.00 12.53
N CYS A 52 29.74 -16.09 11.74
CA CYS A 52 29.04 -14.94 11.23
C CYS A 52 28.45 -14.10 12.39
N VAL A 53 27.76 -14.77 13.32
CA VAL A 53 27.16 -14.13 14.48
C VAL A 53 28.23 -13.48 15.37
N THR A 54 29.34 -14.18 15.62
CA THR A 54 30.43 -13.70 16.47
C THR A 54 31.08 -12.44 15.90
N CYS A 55 31.36 -12.42 14.58
CA CYS A 55 31.93 -11.25 13.92
C CYS A 55 30.91 -10.10 13.84
N HIS A 56 29.69 -10.38 13.34
CA HIS A 56 28.67 -9.36 13.13
C HIS A 56 28.09 -8.79 14.42
N ARG A 57 28.19 -9.50 15.55
CA ARG A 57 27.87 -8.92 16.87
C ARG A 57 28.77 -7.72 17.20
N LEU A 58 29.99 -7.67 16.66
CA LEU A 58 30.90 -6.55 16.81
C LEU A 58 30.78 -5.51 15.69
N GLN A 59 30.52 -5.94 14.47
CA GLN A 59 30.52 -5.06 13.29
C GLN A 59 29.12 -4.43 13.00
N THR A 60 28.06 -5.22 13.17
CA THR A 60 26.66 -4.82 12.90
C THR A 60 25.72 -5.41 13.96
N PRO A 61 25.88 -5.04 15.25
CA PRO A 61 25.16 -5.67 16.35
C PRO A 61 23.63 -5.63 16.21
N GLY A 62 23.09 -4.58 15.62
CA GLY A 62 21.64 -4.44 15.40
C GLY A 62 21.06 -5.53 14.50
N ILE A 63 21.81 -6.02 13.50
CA ILE A 63 21.36 -7.12 12.63
C ILE A 63 21.25 -8.42 13.42
N VAL A 64 22.26 -8.72 14.24
CA VAL A 64 22.28 -9.93 15.08
C VAL A 64 21.16 -9.89 16.12
N GLU A 65 20.92 -8.73 16.71
CA GLU A 65 19.84 -8.54 17.68
C GLU A 65 18.47 -8.75 17.05
N GLN A 66 18.18 -8.06 15.94
CA GLN A 66 16.91 -8.19 15.22
C GLN A 66 16.66 -9.63 14.77
N TYR A 67 17.66 -10.25 14.11
CA TYR A 67 17.50 -11.61 13.62
C TYR A 67 17.32 -12.63 14.74
N GLY A 68 18.02 -12.45 15.86
CA GLY A 68 17.92 -13.32 17.03
C GLY A 68 16.52 -13.39 17.67
N HIS A 69 15.65 -12.43 17.37
CA HIS A 69 14.24 -12.42 17.78
C HIS A 69 13.28 -12.93 16.70
N SER A 70 13.79 -13.24 15.49
CA SER A 70 12.95 -13.68 14.37
C SER A 70 12.47 -15.12 14.52
N THR A 71 11.28 -15.41 13.94
CA THR A 71 10.76 -16.78 13.87
C THR A 71 11.65 -17.69 13.01
N MET A 72 12.36 -17.13 12.01
CA MET A 72 13.30 -17.89 11.20
C MET A 72 14.52 -18.34 11.99
N ALA A 73 15.11 -17.46 12.81
CA ALA A 73 16.20 -17.85 13.69
C ALA A 73 15.75 -18.89 14.73
N ALA A 74 14.56 -18.73 15.30
CA ALA A 74 13.97 -19.72 16.21
C ALA A 74 13.72 -21.08 15.54
N ALA A 75 13.45 -21.11 14.22
CA ALA A 75 13.32 -22.32 13.41
C ALA A 75 14.70 -22.91 12.98
N GLY A 76 15.82 -22.29 13.37
CA GLY A 76 17.16 -22.77 13.08
C GLY A 76 17.71 -22.37 11.72
N VAL A 77 17.08 -21.42 11.02
CA VAL A 77 17.63 -20.83 9.79
C VAL A 77 18.85 -19.97 10.17
N SER A 78 19.96 -20.17 9.49
CA SER A 78 21.22 -19.46 9.75
C SER A 78 21.41 -18.27 8.82
N CYS A 79 22.40 -17.41 9.14
CA CYS A 79 22.84 -16.34 8.25
C CYS A 79 23.29 -16.91 6.89
N GLN A 80 23.93 -18.08 6.90
CA GLN A 80 24.48 -18.74 5.72
C GLN A 80 23.38 -19.20 4.77
N ASP A 81 22.24 -19.68 5.25
CA ASP A 81 21.13 -20.16 4.42
C ASP A 81 20.55 -19.08 3.50
N CYS A 82 20.69 -17.81 3.91
CA CYS A 82 20.23 -16.66 3.14
C CYS A 82 21.34 -15.97 2.37
N HIS A 83 22.55 -15.89 2.93
CA HIS A 83 23.60 -15.03 2.40
C HIS A 83 24.70 -15.78 1.64
N VAL A 84 25.03 -17.03 1.99
CA VAL A 84 26.12 -17.77 1.33
C VAL A 84 25.63 -18.41 0.04
N VAL A 85 26.39 -18.20 -1.02
CA VAL A 85 26.11 -18.73 -2.38
C VAL A 85 27.40 -19.27 -2.99
N ASP A 86 27.26 -19.99 -4.10
CA ASP A 86 28.41 -20.50 -4.87
C ASP A 86 29.24 -19.36 -5.48
N GLU A 87 30.52 -19.62 -5.73
CA GLU A 87 31.39 -18.72 -6.47
C GLU A 87 30.80 -18.42 -7.86
N GLY A 88 30.73 -17.14 -8.21
CA GLY A 88 30.16 -16.69 -9.48
C GLY A 88 28.64 -16.60 -9.51
N TYR A 89 27.96 -16.81 -8.40
CA TYR A 89 26.54 -16.51 -8.33
C TYR A 89 26.28 -15.01 -8.65
N PRO A 90 25.29 -14.67 -9.50
CA PRO A 90 25.04 -13.30 -9.91
C PRO A 90 24.82 -12.35 -8.71
N GLY A 91 25.62 -11.29 -8.62
CA GLY A 91 25.55 -10.31 -7.54
C GLY A 91 26.28 -10.71 -6.26
N SER A 92 26.96 -11.86 -6.22
CA SER A 92 27.77 -12.26 -5.07
C SER A 92 29.08 -11.49 -4.97
N VAL A 93 29.57 -11.34 -3.74
CA VAL A 93 30.86 -10.71 -3.43
C VAL A 93 31.68 -11.62 -2.52
N PRO A 94 33.03 -11.62 -2.64
CA PRO A 94 33.89 -12.36 -1.71
C PRO A 94 33.78 -11.77 -0.29
N HIS A 95 33.69 -12.65 0.71
CA HIS A 95 33.62 -12.27 2.11
C HIS A 95 34.15 -13.38 3.01
N GLU A 96 35.27 -13.16 3.73
CA GLU A 96 35.88 -14.08 4.70
C GLU A 96 36.05 -15.52 4.18
N GLY A 97 36.45 -15.67 2.91
CA GLY A 97 36.67 -16.99 2.26
C GLY A 97 35.42 -17.63 1.69
N LEU A 98 34.28 -16.97 1.76
CA LEU A 98 32.99 -17.36 1.19
C LEU A 98 32.59 -16.37 0.08
N PHE A 99 31.52 -16.70 -0.65
CA PHE A 99 30.82 -15.77 -1.53
C PHE A 99 29.44 -15.49 -0.93
N VAL A 100 29.10 -14.20 -0.80
CA VAL A 100 27.86 -13.80 -0.14
C VAL A 100 27.05 -12.82 -1.00
N LEU A 101 25.75 -12.86 -0.85
CA LEU A 101 24.84 -11.82 -1.31
C LEU A 101 24.64 -10.81 -0.17
N ASN A 102 25.01 -9.55 -0.39
CA ASN A 102 24.69 -8.48 0.57
C ASN A 102 23.17 -8.37 0.79
N GLN A 103 22.41 -8.63 -0.25
CA GLN A 103 20.95 -8.65 -0.23
C GLN A 103 20.48 -9.95 -0.91
N PRO A 104 19.95 -10.91 -0.13
CA PRO A 104 19.38 -12.13 -0.68
C PRO A 104 18.27 -11.83 -1.66
N THR A 105 18.24 -12.56 -2.76
CA THR A 105 17.22 -12.43 -3.82
C THR A 105 16.01 -13.29 -3.54
N THR A 106 14.94 -13.10 -4.30
CA THR A 106 13.74 -13.94 -4.23
C THR A 106 14.02 -15.40 -4.53
N ALA A 107 15.03 -15.71 -5.37
CA ALA A 107 15.46 -17.09 -5.63
C ALA A 107 15.97 -17.79 -4.36
N ILE A 108 16.62 -17.08 -3.44
CA ILE A 108 17.05 -17.65 -2.16
C ILE A 108 15.84 -17.96 -1.27
N CYS A 109 14.88 -17.04 -1.19
CA CYS A 109 13.63 -17.25 -0.44
C CYS A 109 12.85 -18.47 -0.97
N GLN A 110 12.84 -18.67 -2.28
CA GLN A 110 12.15 -19.77 -2.97
C GLN A 110 12.60 -21.16 -2.54
N ASN A 111 13.82 -21.33 -2.02
CA ASN A 111 14.29 -22.62 -1.54
C ASN A 111 13.38 -23.24 -0.45
N CYS A 112 12.69 -22.36 0.32
CA CYS A 112 11.75 -22.79 1.36
C CYS A 112 10.32 -22.27 1.10
N HIS A 113 10.16 -21.08 0.51
CA HIS A 113 8.88 -20.37 0.30
C HIS A 113 8.38 -20.47 -1.15
N VAL A 114 8.27 -21.72 -1.65
CA VAL A 114 7.95 -21.99 -3.08
C VAL A 114 6.59 -21.42 -3.48
N GLN A 115 5.57 -21.60 -2.62
CA GLN A 115 4.21 -21.17 -2.93
C GLN A 115 4.07 -19.65 -2.88
N GLU A 116 4.65 -19.02 -1.89
CA GLU A 116 4.64 -17.58 -1.70
C GLU A 116 5.30 -16.86 -2.88
N VAL A 117 6.46 -17.34 -3.31
CA VAL A 117 7.16 -16.81 -4.49
C VAL A 117 6.35 -17.02 -5.77
N ALA A 118 5.74 -18.19 -5.95
CA ALA A 118 4.92 -18.45 -7.13
C ALA A 118 3.70 -17.52 -7.19
N GLN A 119 3.03 -17.28 -6.06
CA GLN A 119 1.90 -16.35 -5.95
C GLN A 119 2.35 -14.89 -6.15
N PHE A 120 3.48 -14.49 -5.54
CA PHE A 120 4.04 -13.16 -5.73
C PHE A 120 4.34 -12.87 -7.20
N ASN A 121 4.95 -13.81 -7.91
CA ASN A 121 5.28 -13.66 -9.33
C ASN A 121 4.05 -13.50 -10.24
N GLN A 122 2.88 -13.97 -9.81
CA GLN A 122 1.60 -13.78 -10.52
C GLN A 122 0.93 -12.46 -10.16
N SER A 123 1.32 -11.84 -9.05
CA SER A 123 0.72 -10.61 -8.55
C SER A 123 1.18 -9.37 -9.32
N ARG A 124 0.47 -8.24 -9.13
CA ARG A 124 0.92 -6.94 -9.65
C ARG A 124 2.22 -6.44 -9.00
N HIS A 125 2.58 -6.93 -7.83
CA HIS A 125 3.88 -6.66 -7.21
C HIS A 125 5.01 -7.44 -7.90
N GLY A 126 4.73 -8.56 -8.53
CA GLY A 126 5.67 -9.26 -9.41
C GLY A 126 5.81 -8.63 -10.79
N LEU A 127 4.83 -7.81 -11.19
CA LEU A 127 4.92 -6.93 -12.37
C LEU A 127 5.31 -5.54 -11.88
N PRO A 128 6.53 -5.11 -12.14
CA PRO A 128 7.01 -3.91 -11.52
C PRO A 128 6.25 -2.68 -12.00
N ALA A 129 5.80 -1.87 -11.06
CA ALA A 129 5.29 -0.55 -11.36
C ALA A 129 6.36 0.32 -12.04
N TYR A 130 7.66 0.02 -11.84
CA TYR A 130 8.77 0.73 -12.47
C TYR A 130 8.80 0.62 -14.00
N VAL A 131 8.09 -0.32 -14.62
CA VAL A 131 7.88 -0.35 -16.09
C VAL A 131 7.33 0.97 -16.59
N ALA A 132 6.55 1.66 -15.78
CA ALA A 132 5.99 2.98 -16.15
C ALA A 132 7.09 4.00 -16.48
N TYR A 133 8.28 3.90 -15.91
CA TYR A 133 9.41 4.80 -16.20
C TYR A 133 10.60 4.14 -16.88
N ALA A 134 10.86 2.85 -16.61
CA ALA A 134 12.00 2.14 -17.16
C ALA A 134 11.72 1.48 -18.53
N GLY A 135 10.45 1.29 -18.88
CA GLY A 135 10.02 0.62 -20.10
C GLY A 135 10.00 -0.92 -19.98
N GLU A 136 9.42 -1.59 -20.97
CA GLU A 136 9.22 -3.04 -20.95
C GLU A 136 10.50 -3.86 -21.16
N ASP A 137 11.58 -3.24 -21.66
CA ASP A 137 12.83 -3.95 -21.95
C ASP A 137 13.52 -4.48 -20.70
N VAL A 138 13.23 -3.91 -19.54
CA VAL A 138 13.76 -4.35 -18.25
C VAL A 138 13.05 -5.59 -17.70
N LEU A 139 11.91 -5.99 -18.27
CA LEU A 139 11.14 -7.14 -17.84
C LEU A 139 11.79 -8.44 -18.25
N THR A 140 11.68 -9.46 -17.40
CA THR A 140 11.96 -10.85 -17.78
C THR A 140 10.95 -11.34 -18.82
N ALA A 141 11.26 -12.43 -19.53
CA ALA A 141 10.33 -13.02 -20.49
C ALA A 141 8.99 -13.41 -19.85
N ALA A 142 9.02 -13.99 -18.65
CA ALA A 142 7.82 -14.36 -17.90
C ALA A 142 6.98 -13.12 -17.49
N GLN A 143 7.62 -12.04 -17.08
CA GLN A 143 6.92 -10.80 -16.77
C GLN A 143 6.28 -10.17 -18.02
N LYS A 144 6.97 -10.18 -19.17
CA LYS A 144 6.40 -9.69 -20.44
C LYS A 144 5.15 -10.48 -20.84
N GLU A 145 5.13 -11.78 -20.65
CA GLU A 145 3.98 -12.63 -20.93
C GLU A 145 2.78 -12.27 -20.04
N ILE A 146 3.01 -12.10 -18.72
CA ILE A 146 1.95 -11.67 -17.81
C ILE A 146 1.50 -10.25 -18.15
N TYR A 147 2.42 -9.33 -18.41
CA TYR A 147 2.12 -7.94 -18.75
C TYR A 147 1.24 -7.84 -20.00
N ALA A 148 1.55 -8.62 -21.04
CA ALA A 148 0.76 -8.69 -22.25
C ALA A 148 -0.65 -9.28 -22.04
N SER A 149 -0.86 -10.06 -20.97
CA SER A 149 -2.18 -10.64 -20.63
C SER A 149 -3.11 -9.66 -19.92
N ILE A 150 -2.61 -8.49 -19.49
CA ILE A 150 -3.43 -7.48 -18.80
C ILE A 150 -4.31 -6.77 -19.82
N PRO A 151 -5.64 -6.69 -19.58
CA PRO A 151 -6.56 -6.02 -20.50
C PRO A 151 -6.13 -4.58 -20.80
N GLU A 152 -6.42 -4.11 -22.01
CA GLU A 152 -6.04 -2.79 -22.53
C GLU A 152 -6.34 -1.64 -21.57
N GLY A 153 -7.41 -1.67 -20.80
CA GLY A 153 -7.71 -0.65 -19.78
C GLY A 153 -6.70 -0.57 -18.63
N GLY A 154 -5.90 -1.63 -18.38
CA GLY A 154 -4.83 -1.65 -17.38
C GLY A 154 -3.49 -1.13 -17.91
N ASN A 155 -3.32 -1.16 -19.23
CA ASN A 155 -2.10 -0.79 -19.95
C ASN A 155 -2.42 0.23 -21.06
N ASP A 156 -3.22 1.24 -20.76
CA ASP A 156 -3.46 2.33 -21.69
C ASP A 156 -2.12 2.92 -22.15
N PRO A 157 -1.79 2.83 -23.46
CA PRO A 157 -0.50 3.34 -23.97
C PRO A 157 -0.33 4.84 -23.74
N GLU A 158 -1.40 5.61 -23.76
CA GLU A 158 -1.36 7.04 -23.52
C GLU A 158 -1.11 7.35 -22.05
N ALA A 159 -1.78 6.67 -21.14
CA ALA A 159 -1.51 6.80 -19.72
C ALA A 159 -0.09 6.35 -19.35
N THR A 160 0.43 5.29 -19.97
CA THR A 160 1.81 4.83 -19.81
C THR A 160 2.79 5.86 -20.36
N ARG A 161 2.50 6.44 -21.54
CA ARG A 161 3.33 7.49 -22.14
C ARG A 161 3.39 8.73 -21.26
N ALA A 162 2.27 9.17 -20.69
CA ALA A 162 2.22 10.33 -19.80
C ALA A 162 3.08 10.09 -18.53
N ARG A 163 2.98 8.94 -17.91
CA ARG A 163 3.82 8.59 -16.75
C ARG A 163 5.30 8.56 -17.08
N ASN A 164 5.68 7.96 -18.21
CA ASN A 164 7.08 7.93 -18.66
C ASN A 164 7.61 9.33 -18.95
N ALA A 165 6.77 10.22 -19.51
CA ALA A 165 7.15 11.58 -19.78
C ALA A 165 7.40 12.39 -18.50
N LEU A 166 6.54 12.22 -17.48
CA LEU A 166 6.75 12.88 -16.19
C LEU A 166 8.09 12.49 -15.56
N HIS A 167 8.39 11.18 -15.54
CA HIS A 167 9.70 10.68 -15.08
C HIS A 167 10.88 11.30 -15.84
N GLN A 168 10.78 11.41 -17.18
CA GLN A 168 11.84 12.04 -18.00
C GLN A 168 12.04 13.51 -17.69
N LEU A 169 10.97 14.24 -17.40
CA LEU A 169 11.01 15.66 -17.03
C LEU A 169 11.61 15.87 -15.64
N GLU A 170 11.28 15.02 -14.69
CA GLU A 170 11.81 15.07 -13.31
C GLU A 170 13.30 14.69 -13.26
N GLY A 171 13.74 13.79 -14.11
CA GLY A 171 15.13 13.35 -14.25
C GLY A 171 15.53 12.27 -13.25
N GLU A 172 16.65 11.59 -13.56
CA GLU A 172 17.15 10.41 -12.84
C GLU A 172 17.36 10.65 -11.33
N ALA A 173 17.87 11.81 -10.96
CA ALA A 173 18.18 12.13 -9.56
C ALA A 173 16.91 12.14 -8.67
N ILE A 174 15.82 12.68 -9.16
CA ILE A 174 14.52 12.67 -8.45
C ILE A 174 13.93 11.28 -8.47
N THR A 175 13.91 10.63 -9.63
CA THR A 175 13.36 9.28 -9.79
C THR A 175 13.98 8.28 -8.84
N ARG A 176 15.30 8.32 -8.64
CA ARG A 176 16.01 7.41 -7.74
C ARG A 176 15.52 7.51 -6.29
N PHE A 177 15.25 8.70 -5.79
CA PHE A 177 14.82 8.92 -4.40
C PHE A 177 13.30 8.91 -4.21
N ALA A 178 12.54 9.14 -5.27
CA ALA A 178 11.09 9.14 -5.25
C ALA A 178 10.52 7.85 -5.86
N CYS A 179 10.49 7.77 -7.19
CA CYS A 179 9.79 6.68 -7.89
C CYS A 179 10.34 5.30 -7.57
N GLU A 180 11.67 5.10 -7.61
CA GLU A 180 12.31 3.81 -7.38
C GLU A 180 12.10 3.29 -5.96
N SER A 181 11.96 4.16 -4.97
CA SER A 181 11.76 3.76 -3.57
C SER A 181 10.53 2.86 -3.39
N CYS A 182 9.50 3.06 -4.21
CA CYS A 182 8.25 2.30 -4.15
C CYS A 182 8.08 1.37 -5.37
N HIS A 183 8.50 1.84 -6.56
CA HIS A 183 8.22 1.16 -7.81
C HIS A 183 9.18 -0.01 -8.12
N ASP A 184 10.22 -0.20 -7.34
CA ASP A 184 11.20 -1.29 -7.53
C ASP A 184 10.71 -2.68 -7.07
N ILE A 185 9.54 -2.78 -6.46
CA ILE A 185 9.09 -4.01 -5.79
C ILE A 185 9.13 -5.25 -6.69
N GLY A 186 8.83 -5.14 -7.97
CA GLY A 186 8.85 -6.22 -8.95
C GLY A 186 10.11 -6.26 -9.83
N LYS A 187 11.14 -5.48 -9.51
CA LYS A 187 12.37 -5.40 -10.32
C LYS A 187 13.11 -6.73 -10.33
N PRO A 188 13.56 -7.21 -11.53
CA PRO A 188 14.42 -8.38 -11.60
C PRO A 188 15.75 -8.16 -10.90
N ALA A 189 16.19 -9.13 -10.13
CA ALA A 189 17.51 -9.19 -9.54
C ALA A 189 18.57 -9.66 -10.57
N ALA A 190 19.84 -9.62 -10.19
CA ALA A 190 20.96 -10.03 -11.06
C ALA A 190 20.88 -11.50 -11.48
N ASP A 191 20.26 -12.36 -10.69
CA ASP A 191 20.00 -13.78 -10.97
C ASP A 191 18.74 -14.04 -11.81
N GLY A 192 18.02 -12.98 -12.19
CA GLY A 192 16.77 -13.04 -12.96
C GLY A 192 15.52 -13.34 -12.13
N SER A 193 15.65 -13.55 -10.82
CA SER A 193 14.50 -13.66 -9.93
C SER A 193 13.79 -12.31 -9.77
N VAL A 194 12.49 -12.35 -9.45
CA VAL A 194 11.63 -11.17 -9.48
C VAL A 194 11.21 -10.78 -8.05
N GLY A 195 11.34 -9.50 -7.77
CA GLY A 195 10.79 -8.89 -6.57
C GLY A 195 11.72 -8.87 -5.36
N GLN A 196 11.22 -8.23 -4.32
CA GLN A 196 11.92 -8.08 -3.04
C GLN A 196 10.97 -8.43 -1.89
N CYS A 197 11.07 -9.64 -1.36
CA CYS A 197 10.27 -10.09 -0.21
C CYS A 197 10.44 -9.17 0.99
N THR A 198 11.64 -8.60 1.16
CA THR A 198 12.00 -7.69 2.24
C THR A 198 11.40 -6.28 2.14
N SER A 199 10.65 -5.99 1.08
CA SER A 199 9.83 -4.76 1.03
C SER A 199 8.61 -4.85 1.96
N CYS A 200 8.13 -6.08 2.25
CA CYS A 200 7.01 -6.33 3.15
C CYS A 200 7.44 -7.05 4.43
N HIS A 201 8.44 -7.93 4.35
CA HIS A 201 9.03 -8.63 5.48
C HIS A 201 10.34 -7.95 5.87
N LEU A 202 10.25 -6.96 6.76
CA LEU A 202 11.43 -6.16 7.11
C LEU A 202 12.55 -7.02 7.70
N ARG A 203 13.70 -6.91 7.13
CA ARG A 203 14.94 -7.54 7.62
C ARG A 203 15.46 -6.76 8.84
N HIS A 204 16.00 -7.41 9.83
CA HIS A 204 16.24 -8.86 9.92
C HIS A 204 15.27 -9.52 10.90
N GLU A 205 14.26 -8.80 11.37
CA GLU A 205 13.27 -9.29 12.33
C GLU A 205 12.30 -10.29 11.72
N PHE A 206 11.88 -10.05 10.46
CA PHE A 206 10.91 -10.89 9.73
C PHE A 206 9.65 -11.20 10.56
N SER A 207 9.15 -10.18 11.25
CA SER A 207 8.01 -10.28 12.16
C SER A 207 6.69 -10.44 11.40
N LEU A 208 5.84 -11.36 11.87
CA LEU A 208 4.46 -11.49 11.39
C LEU A 208 3.63 -10.27 11.77
N GLU A 209 3.83 -9.74 12.98
CA GLU A 209 3.20 -8.50 13.43
C GLU A 209 3.46 -7.36 12.45
N GLN A 210 4.73 -7.12 12.13
CA GLN A 210 5.14 -6.07 11.21
C GLN A 210 4.50 -6.27 9.82
N ALA A 211 4.54 -7.49 9.25
CA ALA A 211 3.99 -7.77 7.93
C ALA A 211 2.45 -7.64 7.85
N ARG A 212 1.74 -7.82 8.98
CA ARG A 212 0.28 -7.70 9.09
C ARG A 212 -0.21 -6.29 9.37
N LYS A 213 0.64 -5.43 9.94
CA LYS A 213 0.28 -4.04 10.24
C LYS A 213 0.12 -3.21 8.96
N PRO A 214 -0.86 -2.32 8.90
CA PRO A 214 -1.09 -1.46 7.74
C PRO A 214 0.09 -0.57 7.37
N GLU A 215 0.95 -0.23 8.36
CA GLU A 215 2.15 0.59 8.20
C GLU A 215 3.15 -0.03 7.21
N THR A 216 3.16 -1.34 7.07
CA THR A 216 3.98 -2.04 6.06
C THR A 216 3.57 -1.67 4.64
N CYS A 217 2.29 -1.50 4.40
CA CYS A 217 1.76 -1.16 3.08
C CYS A 217 1.89 0.35 2.79
N ASN A 218 1.80 1.19 3.84
CA ASN A 218 1.78 2.64 3.68
C ASN A 218 3.10 3.20 3.15
N TYR A 219 4.19 2.46 3.24
CA TYR A 219 5.46 2.90 2.66
C TYR A 219 5.36 3.26 1.17
N CYS A 220 4.50 2.53 0.43
CA CYS A 220 4.29 2.72 -1.01
C CYS A 220 2.85 3.17 -1.35
N HIS A 221 1.85 2.80 -0.54
CA HIS A 221 0.44 3.06 -0.82
C HIS A 221 -0.03 4.37 -0.16
N ILE A 222 0.58 5.48 -0.59
CA ILE A 222 0.33 6.86 -0.12
C ILE A 222 0.31 7.82 -1.30
N GLY A 223 -0.15 9.03 -1.05
CA GLY A 223 -0.06 10.14 -2.00
C GLY A 223 -1.28 10.30 -2.90
N PRO A 224 -1.25 11.27 -3.84
CA PRO A 224 -2.45 11.75 -4.50
C PRO A 224 -3.10 10.75 -5.45
N ASP A 225 -2.33 9.82 -6.03
CA ASP A 225 -2.83 8.89 -7.06
C ASP A 225 -3.16 7.49 -6.54
N HIS A 226 -2.72 7.14 -5.33
CA HIS A 226 -3.00 5.86 -4.67
C HIS A 226 -3.00 5.97 -3.14
N PRO A 227 -3.86 6.82 -2.56
CA PRO A 227 -3.89 7.15 -1.14
C PRO A 227 -4.57 6.06 -0.30
N GLN A 228 -4.23 4.78 -0.50
CA GLN A 228 -4.90 3.69 0.19
C GLN A 228 -4.70 3.73 1.71
N TRP A 229 -3.52 4.19 2.16
CA TRP A 229 -3.26 4.37 3.59
C TRP A 229 -4.17 5.42 4.21
N GLU A 230 -4.24 6.59 3.59
CA GLU A 230 -5.06 7.71 4.06
C GLU A 230 -6.55 7.34 4.06
N ILE A 231 -7.02 6.66 2.99
CA ILE A 231 -8.38 6.13 2.90
C ILE A 231 -8.66 5.11 4.01
N TYR A 232 -7.70 4.20 4.27
CA TYR A 232 -7.86 3.22 5.33
C TYR A 232 -7.97 3.89 6.70
N GLN A 233 -7.13 4.89 6.99
CA GLN A 233 -7.12 5.59 8.27
C GLN A 233 -8.48 6.23 8.62
N GLU A 234 -9.21 6.76 7.65
CA GLU A 234 -10.54 7.35 7.88
C GLU A 234 -11.70 6.34 7.75
N SER A 235 -11.42 5.15 7.23
CA SER A 235 -12.43 4.09 7.14
C SER A 235 -12.83 3.58 8.53
N PRO A 236 -14.05 3.01 8.70
CA PRO A 236 -14.42 2.36 9.95
C PRO A 236 -13.43 1.29 10.42
N HIS A 237 -12.79 0.57 9.50
CA HIS A 237 -11.80 -0.44 9.81
C HIS A 237 -10.48 0.17 10.32
N GLY A 238 -10.00 1.23 9.69
CA GLY A 238 -8.82 1.95 10.14
C GLY A 238 -9.02 2.65 11.48
N ILE A 239 -10.21 3.21 11.73
CA ILE A 239 -10.56 3.78 13.05
C ILE A 239 -10.53 2.70 14.13
N ALA A 240 -11.06 1.50 13.84
CA ALA A 240 -11.01 0.37 14.78
C ALA A 240 -9.57 -0.07 15.05
N TYR A 241 -8.72 -0.12 14.01
CA TYR A 241 -7.29 -0.38 14.15
C TYR A 241 -6.59 0.68 15.01
N ALA A 242 -6.77 1.96 14.71
CA ALA A 242 -6.14 3.08 15.44
C ALA A 242 -6.54 3.14 16.92
N THR A 243 -7.72 2.64 17.27
CA THR A 243 -8.24 2.67 18.65
C THR A 243 -7.99 1.39 19.43
N GLY A 244 -7.64 0.29 18.78
CA GLY A 244 -7.57 -1.02 19.42
C GLY A 244 -6.46 -1.93 18.96
N GLY A 245 -5.75 -1.58 17.88
CA GLY A 245 -4.78 -2.45 17.22
C GLY A 245 -3.60 -2.91 18.09
N ASP A 246 -3.24 -2.12 19.10
CA ASP A 246 -2.22 -2.46 20.10
C ASP A 246 -2.56 -3.70 20.96
N ARG A 247 -3.82 -4.10 20.96
CA ARG A 247 -4.33 -5.24 21.73
C ARG A 247 -4.69 -6.45 20.88
N TRP A 248 -4.43 -6.40 19.57
CA TRP A 248 -4.75 -7.49 18.66
C TRP A 248 -3.68 -8.59 18.71
N HIS A 249 -4.08 -9.80 18.33
CA HIS A 249 -3.20 -10.97 18.39
C HIS A 249 -2.35 -11.07 17.11
N TRP A 250 -1.33 -10.24 17.02
CA TRP A 250 -0.50 -10.09 15.82
C TRP A 250 0.29 -11.33 15.44
N ASP A 251 0.72 -12.11 16.43
CA ASP A 251 1.55 -13.33 16.25
C ASP A 251 0.73 -14.61 16.09
N ALA A 252 -0.59 -14.51 15.93
CA ALA A 252 -1.41 -15.69 15.64
C ALA A 252 -0.87 -16.45 14.42
N GLU A 253 -0.87 -17.79 14.51
CA GLU A 253 -0.31 -18.65 13.48
C GLU A 253 -0.87 -18.34 12.08
N PRO A 254 -0.05 -18.37 11.00
CA PRO A 254 -0.52 -18.16 9.64
C PRO A 254 -1.69 -19.09 9.28
N GLY A 255 -2.76 -18.52 8.70
CA GLY A 255 -3.94 -19.27 8.29
C GLY A 255 -4.94 -19.58 9.40
N THR A 256 -4.69 -19.14 10.64
CA THR A 256 -5.62 -19.37 11.78
C THR A 256 -6.34 -18.10 12.23
N LEU A 257 -6.08 -16.95 11.63
CA LEU A 257 -6.67 -15.68 12.03
C LEU A 257 -8.19 -15.68 11.93
N THR A 258 -8.81 -15.14 12.98
CA THR A 258 -10.26 -14.99 13.10
C THR A 258 -10.63 -13.57 13.55
N ALA A 259 -11.93 -13.27 13.58
CA ALA A 259 -12.44 -12.02 14.15
C ALA A 259 -12.17 -11.86 15.66
N ALA A 260 -11.78 -12.93 16.37
CA ALA A 260 -11.36 -12.85 17.77
C ALA A 260 -9.94 -12.31 17.90
N ASP A 261 -9.07 -12.59 16.92
CA ASP A 261 -7.69 -12.09 16.86
C ASP A 261 -7.67 -10.66 16.33
N PHE A 262 -8.41 -10.41 15.25
CA PHE A 262 -8.51 -9.11 14.58
C PHE A 262 -9.98 -8.67 14.51
N PRO A 263 -10.43 -7.84 15.46
CA PRO A 263 -11.80 -7.33 15.49
C PRO A 263 -12.19 -6.46 14.29
N ALA A 264 -11.20 -5.99 13.53
CA ALA A 264 -11.38 -5.33 12.23
C ALA A 264 -10.22 -5.73 11.29
N PRO A 265 -10.43 -5.76 9.97
CA PRO A 265 -9.39 -6.14 9.03
C PRO A 265 -8.35 -5.05 8.85
N THR A 266 -7.09 -5.46 8.65
CA THR A 266 -6.01 -4.62 8.11
C THR A 266 -5.90 -4.78 6.59
N CYS A 267 -4.97 -4.05 5.96
CA CYS A 267 -4.63 -4.25 4.55
C CYS A 267 -4.30 -5.73 4.26
N ALA A 268 -3.40 -6.29 5.07
CA ALA A 268 -3.00 -7.70 4.94
C ALA A 268 -4.19 -8.65 5.14
N THR A 269 -5.09 -8.40 6.09
CA THR A 269 -6.26 -9.24 6.35
C THR A 269 -7.19 -9.33 5.13
N CYS A 270 -7.45 -8.18 4.49
CA CYS A 270 -8.28 -8.14 3.29
C CYS A 270 -7.59 -8.76 2.07
N HIS A 271 -6.30 -8.45 1.87
CA HIS A 271 -5.63 -8.74 0.60
C HIS A 271 -4.77 -9.99 0.60
N MET A 272 -4.23 -10.44 1.72
CA MET A 272 -3.20 -11.47 1.76
C MET A 272 -3.40 -12.54 2.83
N SER A 273 -3.64 -12.14 4.09
CA SER A 273 -3.69 -13.09 5.21
C SER A 273 -4.82 -14.10 5.07
N GLY A 274 -4.60 -15.30 5.59
CA GLY A 274 -5.69 -16.22 5.87
C GLY A 274 -6.54 -15.60 6.98
N PHE A 275 -7.88 -15.52 6.76
CA PHE A 275 -8.82 -14.99 7.72
C PHE A 275 -10.16 -15.73 7.59
N GLY A 276 -10.56 -16.39 8.65
CA GLY A 276 -11.71 -17.28 8.62
C GLY A 276 -11.57 -18.36 7.54
N SER A 277 -12.46 -18.33 6.55
CA SER A 277 -12.44 -19.27 5.42
C SER A 277 -11.51 -18.89 4.26
N ALA A 278 -10.96 -17.66 4.26
CA ALA A 278 -10.05 -17.21 3.22
C ALA A 278 -8.62 -17.69 3.50
N GLY A 279 -8.01 -18.42 2.56
CA GLY A 279 -6.62 -18.87 2.67
C GLY A 279 -5.62 -17.73 2.50
N THR A 280 -4.40 -17.91 3.02
CA THR A 280 -3.29 -16.95 2.78
C THR A 280 -2.91 -16.93 1.31
N THR A 281 -2.62 -15.73 0.78
CA THR A 281 -2.12 -15.53 -0.59
C THR A 281 -1.05 -14.45 -0.64
N HIS A 282 -0.08 -14.60 -1.53
CA HIS A 282 0.89 -13.56 -1.90
C HIS A 282 0.59 -12.97 -3.29
N ASP A 283 -0.50 -13.39 -3.94
CA ASP A 283 -1.08 -12.67 -5.07
C ASP A 283 -2.06 -11.60 -4.56
N ILE A 284 -1.59 -10.37 -4.49
CA ILE A 284 -2.40 -9.19 -4.11
C ILE A 284 -3.65 -9.05 -4.99
N GLY A 285 -3.60 -9.57 -6.21
CA GLY A 285 -4.72 -9.51 -7.17
C GLY A 285 -5.81 -10.54 -6.93
N ASP A 286 -5.54 -11.57 -6.16
CA ASP A 286 -6.38 -12.76 -5.99
C ASP A 286 -7.80 -12.48 -5.46
N ARG A 287 -7.97 -11.37 -4.73
CA ARG A 287 -9.25 -10.96 -4.14
C ARG A 287 -9.84 -9.69 -4.76
N LEU A 288 -9.21 -9.14 -5.81
CA LEU A 288 -9.61 -7.87 -6.42
C LEU A 288 -10.56 -8.08 -7.60
N THR A 289 -11.60 -7.24 -7.67
CA THR A 289 -12.62 -7.27 -8.73
C THR A 289 -12.21 -6.46 -9.96
N TRP A 290 -11.60 -5.29 -9.75
CA TRP A 290 -11.34 -4.29 -10.79
C TRP A 290 -9.86 -3.97 -10.96
N PHE A 291 -9.51 -3.49 -12.14
CA PHE A 291 -8.26 -2.77 -12.41
C PHE A 291 -8.48 -1.28 -12.15
N LEU A 292 -8.41 -0.85 -10.88
CA LEU A 292 -8.77 0.52 -10.48
C LEU A 292 -7.70 1.57 -10.85
N PHE A 293 -6.47 1.15 -11.13
CA PHE A 293 -5.39 2.06 -11.54
C PHE A 293 -5.54 2.55 -12.98
N ALA A 294 -6.31 1.85 -13.81
CA ALA A 294 -6.56 2.26 -15.19
C ALA A 294 -7.41 3.54 -15.23
N PRO A 295 -7.21 4.42 -16.22
CA PRO A 295 -8.08 5.58 -16.44
C PRO A 295 -9.54 5.15 -16.49
N ILE A 296 -9.89 4.26 -17.42
CA ILE A 296 -11.17 3.56 -17.48
C ILE A 296 -10.98 2.19 -16.85
N SER A 297 -11.54 2.02 -15.67
CA SER A 297 -11.42 0.76 -14.92
C SER A 297 -12.22 -0.36 -15.59
N SER A 298 -11.64 -1.54 -15.68
CA SER A 298 -12.29 -2.75 -16.18
C SER A 298 -12.27 -3.87 -15.16
N ARG A 299 -13.11 -4.89 -15.36
CA ARG A 299 -13.10 -6.09 -14.51
C ARG A 299 -11.83 -6.90 -14.77
N ARG A 300 -11.27 -7.44 -13.70
CA ARG A 300 -10.13 -8.36 -13.79
C ARG A 300 -10.57 -9.69 -14.41
N PRO A 301 -9.67 -10.43 -15.08
CA PRO A 301 -9.92 -11.85 -15.36
C PRO A 301 -10.32 -12.57 -14.07
N ALA A 302 -11.23 -13.53 -14.14
CA ALA A 302 -11.75 -14.27 -12.99
C ALA A 302 -12.30 -13.40 -11.82
N TRP A 303 -12.75 -12.19 -12.08
CA TRP A 303 -13.25 -11.26 -11.06
C TRP A 303 -14.37 -11.83 -10.19
N GLN A 304 -15.19 -12.74 -10.71
CA GLN A 304 -16.26 -13.39 -9.95
C GLN A 304 -15.67 -14.21 -8.80
N ASP A 305 -14.67 -15.03 -9.10
CA ASP A 305 -13.99 -15.87 -8.11
C ASP A 305 -13.19 -15.02 -7.12
N ASN A 306 -12.51 -13.98 -7.61
CA ASN A 306 -11.80 -13.01 -6.78
C ASN A 306 -12.76 -12.34 -5.78
N ARG A 307 -13.95 -11.92 -6.26
CA ARG A 307 -15.00 -11.33 -5.43
C ARG A 307 -15.51 -12.31 -4.37
N VAL A 308 -15.72 -13.57 -4.74
CA VAL A 308 -16.15 -14.60 -3.79
C VAL A 308 -15.11 -14.79 -2.67
N ARG A 309 -13.82 -14.77 -3.01
CA ARG A 309 -12.73 -14.86 -2.01
C ARG A 309 -12.73 -13.64 -1.07
N MET A 310 -12.82 -12.41 -1.61
CA MET A 310 -12.92 -11.21 -0.78
C MET A 310 -14.18 -11.20 0.11
N GLN A 311 -15.33 -11.62 -0.45
CA GLN A 311 -16.55 -11.76 0.34
C GLN A 311 -16.41 -12.80 1.47
N GLY A 312 -15.52 -13.79 1.30
CA GLY A 312 -15.14 -14.73 2.36
C GLY A 312 -14.60 -14.01 3.59
N VAL A 313 -13.68 -13.05 3.37
CA VAL A 313 -13.17 -12.19 4.45
C VAL A 313 -14.28 -11.34 5.07
N CYS A 314 -15.11 -10.70 4.24
CA CYS A 314 -16.20 -9.84 4.74
C CYS A 314 -17.20 -10.61 5.62
N ARG A 315 -17.52 -11.86 5.26
CA ARG A 315 -18.50 -12.71 5.97
C ARG A 315 -18.13 -13.09 7.40
N GLU A 316 -16.86 -12.95 7.76
CA GLU A 316 -16.43 -13.19 9.15
C GLU A 316 -17.07 -12.18 10.14
N CYS A 317 -17.49 -10.99 9.65
CA CYS A 317 -18.09 -9.96 10.47
C CYS A 317 -19.43 -9.42 9.93
N HIS A 318 -19.66 -9.46 8.60
CA HIS A 318 -20.81 -8.85 7.95
C HIS A 318 -21.77 -9.90 7.37
N ASN A 319 -23.08 -9.59 7.46
CA ASN A 319 -24.11 -10.43 6.83
C ASN A 319 -24.12 -10.26 5.29
N GLN A 320 -24.69 -11.24 4.60
CA GLN A 320 -24.68 -11.30 3.14
C GLN A 320 -25.42 -10.13 2.47
N ASN A 321 -26.49 -9.59 3.10
CA ASN A 321 -27.22 -8.45 2.52
C ASN A 321 -26.35 -7.20 2.50
N PHE A 322 -25.69 -6.87 3.61
CA PHE A 322 -24.74 -5.76 3.68
C PHE A 322 -23.65 -5.88 2.61
N ILE A 323 -23.05 -7.07 2.49
CA ILE A 323 -21.99 -7.33 1.50
C ILE A 323 -22.53 -7.12 0.08
N THR A 324 -23.72 -7.64 -0.22
CA THR A 324 -24.33 -7.53 -1.56
C THR A 324 -24.62 -6.06 -1.91
N GLU A 325 -25.23 -5.31 -0.99
CA GLU A 325 -25.52 -3.88 -1.17
C GLU A 325 -24.26 -3.05 -1.36
N PHE A 326 -23.23 -3.33 -0.58
CA PHE A 326 -21.93 -2.68 -0.73
C PHE A 326 -21.36 -2.89 -2.16
N TYR A 327 -21.33 -4.13 -2.65
CA TYR A 327 -20.78 -4.41 -3.99
C TYR A 327 -21.60 -3.79 -5.12
N ILE A 328 -22.93 -3.74 -4.99
CA ILE A 328 -23.79 -3.08 -5.99
C ILE A 328 -23.46 -1.57 -6.02
N ALA A 329 -23.38 -0.93 -4.86
CA ALA A 329 -23.08 0.50 -4.77
C ALA A 329 -21.66 0.81 -5.27
N ALA A 330 -20.68 0.01 -4.89
CA ALA A 330 -19.28 0.20 -5.28
C ALA A 330 -19.07 0.00 -6.79
N ASP A 331 -19.73 -0.98 -7.38
CA ASP A 331 -19.71 -1.18 -8.82
C ASP A 331 -20.31 0.04 -9.55
N ALA A 332 -21.48 0.52 -9.12
CA ALA A 332 -22.13 1.68 -9.72
C ALA A 332 -21.28 2.96 -9.60
N ALA A 333 -20.65 3.18 -8.45
CA ALA A 333 -19.76 4.33 -8.27
C ALA A 333 -18.49 4.24 -9.14
N THR A 334 -17.93 3.04 -9.33
CA THR A 334 -16.79 2.84 -10.25
C THR A 334 -17.17 3.16 -11.69
N GLU A 335 -18.35 2.71 -12.14
CA GLU A 335 -18.86 3.02 -13.48
C GLU A 335 -19.16 4.52 -13.65
N GLN A 336 -19.62 5.20 -12.60
CA GLN A 336 -19.82 6.66 -12.66
C GLN A 336 -18.48 7.40 -12.85
N VAL A 337 -17.42 7.00 -12.14
CA VAL A 337 -16.08 7.59 -12.33
C VAL A 337 -15.57 7.29 -13.74
N ASN A 338 -15.74 6.07 -14.23
CA ASN A 338 -15.40 5.71 -15.60
C ASN A 338 -16.12 6.63 -16.62
N ALA A 339 -17.40 6.93 -16.39
CA ALA A 339 -18.16 7.83 -17.26
C ALA A 339 -17.57 9.25 -17.29
N TRP A 340 -17.19 9.79 -16.14
CA TRP A 340 -16.54 11.12 -16.06
C TRP A 340 -15.19 11.15 -16.77
N VAL A 341 -14.35 10.13 -16.56
CA VAL A 341 -13.06 10.04 -17.27
C VAL A 341 -13.28 9.86 -18.78
N SER A 342 -14.28 9.08 -19.21
CA SER A 342 -14.61 8.97 -20.63
C SER A 342 -15.07 10.30 -21.23
N GLU A 343 -15.84 11.08 -20.48
CA GLU A 343 -16.23 12.44 -20.88
C GLU A 343 -15.01 13.36 -21.03
N SER A 344 -14.04 13.33 -20.07
CA SER A 344 -12.82 14.14 -20.17
C SER A 344 -12.00 13.79 -21.42
N ASN A 345 -11.88 12.50 -21.74
CA ASN A 345 -11.23 12.06 -22.97
C ASN A 345 -11.93 12.57 -24.24
N ALA A 346 -13.26 12.56 -24.23
CA ALA A 346 -14.06 13.09 -25.34
C ALA A 346 -13.90 14.61 -25.51
N LEU A 347 -13.74 15.37 -24.42
CA LEU A 347 -13.47 16.80 -24.46
C LEU A 347 -12.12 17.12 -25.13
N ILE A 348 -11.09 16.33 -24.85
CA ILE A 348 -9.74 16.55 -25.40
C ILE A 348 -9.62 16.05 -26.85
N ALA A 349 -10.44 15.11 -27.29
CA ALA A 349 -10.33 14.49 -28.61
C ALA A 349 -10.25 15.50 -29.78
N PRO A 350 -11.06 16.56 -29.86
CA PRO A 350 -10.95 17.56 -30.95
C PRO A 350 -9.60 18.28 -30.99
N LEU A 351 -8.97 18.52 -29.83
CA LEU A 351 -7.65 19.16 -29.79
C LEU A 351 -6.57 18.27 -30.38
N LYS A 352 -6.67 16.96 -30.15
CA LYS A 352 -5.77 15.94 -30.73
C LYS A 352 -6.01 15.80 -32.24
N GLU A 353 -7.26 15.77 -32.68
CA GLU A 353 -7.65 15.64 -34.08
C GLU A 353 -7.18 16.82 -34.94
N HIS A 354 -7.06 18.01 -34.36
CA HIS A 354 -6.66 19.24 -35.03
C HIS A 354 -5.22 19.66 -34.73
N ASP A 355 -4.41 18.80 -34.08
CA ASP A 355 -3.02 19.11 -33.68
C ASP A 355 -2.88 20.41 -32.85
N LEU A 356 -3.85 20.68 -31.96
CA LEU A 356 -3.89 21.88 -31.13
C LEU A 356 -3.20 21.70 -29.78
N LEU A 357 -2.74 20.50 -29.45
CA LEU A 357 -1.88 20.23 -28.31
C LEU A 357 -0.43 20.18 -28.79
N THR A 358 0.48 20.63 -27.94
CA THR A 358 1.91 20.51 -28.23
C THR A 358 2.35 19.05 -28.25
N ALA A 359 3.47 18.76 -28.94
CA ALA A 359 4.00 17.41 -28.99
C ALA A 359 4.71 16.99 -27.67
N ALA A 360 5.14 17.97 -26.88
CA ALA A 360 5.78 17.76 -25.59
C ALA A 360 4.71 17.55 -24.52
N PRO A 361 4.77 16.46 -23.74
CA PRO A 361 3.80 16.25 -22.65
C PRO A 361 4.14 17.15 -21.45
N PHE A 362 3.13 17.58 -20.72
CA PHE A 362 3.22 18.40 -19.50
C PHE A 362 3.90 19.78 -19.70
N ASP A 363 3.78 20.38 -20.87
CA ASP A 363 4.26 21.75 -21.13
C ASP A 363 3.10 22.76 -21.21
N GLU A 364 1.85 22.30 -21.18
CA GLU A 364 0.65 23.12 -21.13
C GLU A 364 -0.20 22.83 -19.89
N PRO A 365 -0.94 23.81 -19.33
CA PRO A 365 -1.82 23.59 -18.17
C PRO A 365 -2.84 22.46 -18.38
N ILE A 366 -3.42 22.34 -19.58
CA ILE A 366 -4.42 21.33 -19.93
C ILE A 366 -3.90 19.90 -19.77
N ASP A 367 -2.61 19.67 -19.96
CA ASP A 367 -2.01 18.35 -19.77
C ASP A 367 -2.12 17.91 -18.30
N PHE A 368 -1.81 18.84 -17.39
CA PHE A 368 -1.94 18.58 -15.95
C PHE A 368 -3.40 18.44 -15.53
N THR A 369 -4.29 19.34 -15.98
CA THR A 369 -5.73 19.27 -15.67
C THR A 369 -6.31 17.91 -16.07
N HIS A 370 -6.03 17.45 -17.29
CA HIS A 370 -6.52 16.17 -17.77
C HIS A 370 -5.87 14.97 -17.05
N PHE A 371 -4.55 15.06 -16.80
CA PHE A 371 -3.84 14.01 -16.08
C PHE A 371 -4.34 13.85 -14.64
N ASP A 372 -4.45 14.94 -13.90
CA ASP A 372 -4.92 14.96 -12.51
C ASP A 372 -6.34 14.40 -12.39
N LEU A 373 -7.23 14.76 -13.33
CA LEU A 373 -8.62 14.31 -13.33
C LEU A 373 -8.74 12.78 -13.28
N TRP A 374 -7.99 12.05 -14.10
CA TRP A 374 -8.10 10.59 -14.13
C TRP A 374 -7.06 9.90 -13.23
N HIS A 375 -5.83 10.45 -13.15
CA HIS A 375 -4.70 9.81 -12.47
C HIS A 375 -4.75 10.02 -10.95
N HIS A 376 -5.09 11.23 -10.50
CA HIS A 376 -5.24 11.52 -9.08
C HIS A 376 -6.69 11.30 -8.65
N TRP A 377 -7.60 12.15 -9.06
CA TRP A 377 -8.95 12.19 -8.53
C TRP A 377 -9.80 10.97 -8.93
N GLY A 378 -9.68 10.53 -10.18
CA GLY A 378 -10.38 9.35 -10.67
C GLY A 378 -9.96 8.07 -9.94
N ARG A 379 -8.68 7.89 -9.64
CA ARG A 379 -8.18 6.77 -8.84
C ARG A 379 -8.62 6.89 -7.40
N THR A 380 -8.41 8.05 -6.80
CA THR A 380 -8.74 8.35 -5.40
C THR A 380 -10.21 8.08 -5.11
N ALA A 381 -11.13 8.57 -5.97
CA ALA A 381 -12.55 8.29 -5.83
C ALA A 381 -12.86 6.79 -5.84
N LYS A 382 -12.29 6.03 -6.78
CA LYS A 382 -12.49 4.58 -6.88
C LYS A 382 -11.91 3.83 -5.68
N PHE A 383 -10.72 4.17 -5.23
CA PHE A 383 -10.13 3.56 -4.02
C PHE A 383 -10.94 3.91 -2.78
N GLY A 384 -11.38 5.17 -2.63
CA GLY A 384 -12.25 5.60 -1.54
C GLY A 384 -13.52 4.77 -1.44
N VAL A 385 -14.16 4.49 -2.59
CA VAL A 385 -15.35 3.62 -2.66
C VAL A 385 -15.05 2.21 -2.14
N TRP A 386 -14.00 1.58 -2.68
CA TRP A 386 -13.71 0.17 -2.38
C TRP A 386 -13.13 -0.05 -0.99
N MET A 387 -12.54 0.97 -0.39
CA MET A 387 -11.93 0.91 0.94
C MET A 387 -12.73 1.70 1.99
N GLN A 388 -13.89 2.25 1.62
CA GLN A 388 -14.85 2.90 2.52
C GLN A 388 -14.32 4.17 3.20
N GLY A 389 -13.56 4.98 2.46
CA GLY A 389 -13.11 6.31 2.88
C GLY A 389 -13.99 7.40 2.25
N PRO A 390 -15.04 7.90 2.94
CA PRO A 390 -16.04 8.78 2.35
C PRO A 390 -15.50 10.14 1.92
N ASP A 391 -14.49 10.69 2.61
CA ASP A 391 -13.86 11.95 2.26
C ASP A 391 -13.10 11.83 0.92
N TYR A 392 -12.44 10.69 0.71
CA TYR A 392 -11.73 10.39 -0.54
C TYR A 392 -12.68 10.07 -1.71
N VAL A 393 -13.89 9.60 -1.44
CA VAL A 393 -14.93 9.50 -2.47
C VAL A 393 -15.43 10.88 -2.88
N GLN A 394 -15.71 11.76 -1.90
CA GLN A 394 -16.36 13.04 -2.13
C GLN A 394 -15.37 14.17 -2.40
N TRP A 395 -14.59 14.60 -1.39
CA TRP A 395 -13.81 15.85 -1.45
C TRP A 395 -12.49 15.70 -2.19
N HIS A 396 -11.83 14.55 -2.03
CA HIS A 396 -10.59 14.22 -2.74
C HIS A 396 -10.82 13.37 -3.99
N GLY A 397 -12.06 13.19 -4.42
CA GLY A 397 -12.46 12.39 -5.57
C GLY A 397 -13.48 13.11 -6.44
N ALA A 398 -14.77 12.82 -6.24
CA ALA A 398 -15.85 13.31 -7.11
C ALA A 398 -15.88 14.84 -7.26
N TYR A 399 -15.65 15.59 -6.19
CA TYR A 399 -15.62 17.06 -6.23
C TYR A 399 -14.48 17.57 -7.13
N GLU A 400 -13.29 17.03 -6.97
CA GLU A 400 -12.12 17.40 -7.75
C GLU A 400 -12.26 17.03 -9.24
N ILE A 401 -12.81 15.84 -9.52
CA ILE A 401 -13.14 15.43 -10.90
C ILE A 401 -14.06 16.46 -11.55
N LEU A 402 -15.14 16.85 -10.87
CA LEU A 402 -16.12 17.79 -11.43
C LEU A 402 -15.53 19.21 -11.59
N ARG A 403 -14.64 19.63 -10.68
CA ARG A 403 -13.92 20.90 -10.79
C ARG A 403 -13.00 20.92 -12.00
N ASP A 404 -12.17 19.87 -12.12
CA ASP A 404 -11.21 19.80 -13.22
C ASP A 404 -11.91 19.56 -14.56
N MET A 405 -13.04 18.87 -14.58
CA MET A 405 -13.91 18.77 -15.75
C MET A 405 -14.42 20.16 -16.20
N ALA A 406 -14.81 21.02 -15.25
CA ALA A 406 -15.24 22.39 -15.57
C ALA A 406 -14.06 23.24 -16.11
N THR A 407 -12.88 23.10 -15.53
CA THR A 407 -11.65 23.77 -15.99
C THR A 407 -11.30 23.29 -17.41
N LEU A 408 -11.29 21.99 -17.63
CA LEU A 408 -10.96 21.36 -18.90
C LEU A 408 -11.87 21.85 -20.04
N ARG A 409 -13.19 21.98 -19.77
CA ARG A 409 -14.12 22.55 -20.78
C ARG A 409 -13.73 23.97 -21.21
N VAL A 410 -13.29 24.81 -20.28
CA VAL A 410 -12.83 26.16 -20.57
C VAL A 410 -11.54 26.14 -21.37
N GLU A 411 -10.55 25.38 -20.96
CA GLU A 411 -9.26 25.28 -21.63
C GLU A 411 -9.39 24.74 -23.07
N VAL A 412 -10.23 23.71 -23.26
CA VAL A 412 -10.55 23.17 -24.61
C VAL A 412 -11.21 24.22 -25.47
N GLN A 413 -12.24 24.93 -24.96
CA GLN A 413 -12.94 25.96 -25.72
C GLN A 413 -12.02 27.09 -26.14
N GLU A 414 -11.15 27.57 -25.24
CA GLU A 414 -10.17 28.63 -25.55
C GLU A 414 -9.23 28.22 -26.69
N LYS A 415 -8.76 26.98 -26.72
CA LYS A 415 -7.89 26.47 -27.78
C LYS A 415 -8.64 26.36 -29.13
N LEU A 416 -9.88 25.88 -29.11
CA LEU A 416 -10.71 25.80 -30.31
C LEU A 416 -11.02 27.19 -30.87
N ASP A 417 -11.38 28.16 -30.02
CA ASP A 417 -11.64 29.54 -30.42
C ASP A 417 -10.40 30.20 -31.04
N GLN A 418 -9.22 29.99 -30.46
CA GLN A 418 -7.95 30.48 -31.00
C GLN A 418 -7.65 29.89 -32.38
N ALA A 419 -8.06 28.66 -32.63
CA ALA A 419 -7.93 27.99 -33.92
C ALA A 419 -9.06 28.35 -34.92
N GLY A 420 -10.08 29.09 -34.49
CA GLY A 420 -11.24 29.44 -35.31
C GLY A 420 -12.18 28.21 -35.56
N LEU A 421 -12.17 27.25 -34.67
CA LEU A 421 -13.00 26.05 -34.73
C LEU A 421 -14.18 26.18 -33.77
N GLU A 422 -15.36 25.72 -34.16
CA GLU A 422 -16.53 25.63 -33.27
C GLU A 422 -16.44 24.34 -32.45
N SER A 423 -16.79 24.43 -31.17
CA SER A 423 -16.98 23.22 -30.34
C SER A 423 -18.16 22.40 -30.90
N ALA A 424 -18.03 21.08 -30.87
CA ALA A 424 -19.19 20.23 -31.13
C ALA A 424 -20.32 20.58 -30.14
N PRO A 425 -21.58 20.70 -30.57
CA PRO A 425 -22.68 20.99 -29.64
C PRO A 425 -22.74 19.90 -28.57
N SER A 426 -22.72 20.33 -27.30
CA SER A 426 -22.97 19.46 -26.17
C SER A 426 -24.40 18.93 -26.25
N GLU A 427 -24.59 17.63 -26.51
CA GLU A 427 -25.88 16.97 -26.38
C GLU A 427 -26.38 16.90 -24.94
#